data_ee8a3e501562cf5328b1bc52324ff2a6
#
_entry.id   ee8a3e501562cf5328b1bc52324ff2a6
#
_cell.length_a   1.000
_cell.length_b   1.000
_cell.length_c   1.000
_cell.angle_alpha   90.00
_cell.angle_beta   90.00
_cell.angle_gamma   90.00
#
_symmetry.space_group_name_H-M   'P 1'
#
loop_
_entity.id
_entity.type
_entity.pdbx_description
1 polymer ?
#
loop_
_entity_poly.entity_id
_entity_poly.type
_entity_poly.pdbx_seq_one_letter_code
_entity_poly.pdbx_strand_id
1 'polypeptide(L)'
;MNSKDDLVFVEHILDSIRAIENFSRNLSKEELTSNRLKQSAIVREIEVIGEAVKNISKNLKERYSEVKWKDIAGTRDKMIHHYFGVDLNIVWDIINKDLKVLKKQIIEIKKQIKR
;
A
#
# COMPACT_ATOMS: atom_id res chain seq x y z
N MET A 1 -9.02 -16.71 11.06
CA MET A 1 -8.79 -15.35 11.55
C MET A 1 -10.09 -14.64 11.81
N ASN A 2 -10.19 -13.90 12.90
CA ASN A 2 -11.42 -13.17 13.25
C ASN A 2 -11.31 -11.70 12.84
N SER A 3 -12.43 -10.98 12.98
CA SER A 3 -12.50 -9.57 12.56
C SER A 3 -11.56 -8.63 13.34
N LYS A 4 -11.16 -8.99 14.56
CA LYS A 4 -10.19 -8.20 15.32
C LYS A 4 -8.83 -8.20 14.64
N ASP A 5 -8.39 -9.37 14.17
CA ASP A 5 -7.12 -9.48 13.46
C ASP A 5 -7.16 -8.70 12.14
N ASP A 6 -8.27 -8.81 11.41
CA ASP A 6 -8.45 -8.07 10.18
C ASP A 6 -8.38 -6.56 10.43
N LEU A 7 -9.01 -6.07 11.49
CA LEU A 7 -8.97 -4.65 11.82
C LEU A 7 -7.54 -4.16 12.04
N VAL A 8 -6.71 -4.94 12.71
CA VAL A 8 -5.30 -4.58 12.94
C VAL A 8 -4.58 -4.38 11.60
N PHE A 9 -4.75 -5.31 10.67
CA PHE A 9 -4.07 -5.22 9.37
C PHE A 9 -4.65 -4.11 8.50
N VAL A 10 -5.95 -3.89 8.56
CA VAL A 10 -6.59 -2.76 7.87
C VAL A 10 -6.04 -1.44 8.38
N GLU A 11 -5.86 -1.31 9.68
CA GLU A 11 -5.29 -0.10 10.27
C GLU A 11 -3.81 0.07 9.89
N HIS A 12 -3.02 -1.02 9.82
CA HIS A 12 -1.64 -0.96 9.34
C HIS A 12 -1.58 -0.45 7.90
N ILE A 13 -2.47 -0.93 7.04
CA ILE A 13 -2.53 -0.47 5.65
C ILE A 13 -2.80 1.03 5.60
N LEU A 14 -3.78 1.50 6.36
CA LEU A 14 -4.15 2.91 6.36
C LEU A 14 -3.00 3.79 6.90
N ASP A 15 -2.34 3.33 7.96
CA ASP A 15 -1.19 4.05 8.52
C ASP A 15 -0.05 4.18 7.50
N SER A 16 0.22 3.10 6.77
CA SER A 16 1.27 3.12 5.74
C SER A 16 0.90 4.03 4.57
N ILE A 17 -0.37 4.03 4.16
CA ILE A 17 -0.84 4.96 3.12
C ILE A 17 -0.63 6.40 3.56
N ARG A 18 -0.99 6.73 4.79
CA ARG A 18 -0.82 8.09 5.33
C ARG A 18 0.65 8.48 5.44
N ALA A 19 1.51 7.54 5.81
CA ALA A 19 2.95 7.78 5.84
C ALA A 19 3.47 8.11 4.44
N ILE A 20 3.06 7.35 3.43
CA ILE A 20 3.46 7.61 2.05
C ILE A 20 2.97 8.98 1.60
N GLU A 21 1.72 9.33 1.90
CA GLU A 21 1.17 10.64 1.57
C GLU A 21 2.03 11.77 2.18
N ASN A 22 2.46 11.58 3.42
CA ASN A 22 3.28 12.55 4.12
C ASN A 22 4.67 12.67 3.46
N PHE A 23 5.31 11.54 3.15
CA PHE A 23 6.63 11.53 2.52
C PHE A 23 6.59 12.11 1.09
N SER A 24 5.47 11.92 0.38
CA SER A 24 5.36 12.33 -1.01
C SER A 24 4.71 13.71 -1.19
N ARG A 25 4.39 14.41 -0.10
CA ARG A 25 3.78 15.73 -0.18
C ARG A 25 4.68 16.69 -0.94
N ASN A 26 4.13 17.30 -1.99
CA ASN A 26 4.87 18.22 -2.87
C ASN A 26 6.09 17.59 -3.55
N LEU A 27 6.15 16.27 -3.62
CA LEU A 27 7.26 15.56 -4.24
C LEU A 27 7.05 15.51 -5.75
N SER A 28 8.03 15.97 -6.51
CA SER A 28 8.04 15.81 -7.96
C SER A 28 8.65 14.46 -8.33
N LYS A 29 8.43 14.02 -9.57
CA LYS A 29 9.04 12.79 -10.07
C LYS A 29 10.56 12.87 -10.08
N GLU A 30 11.11 14.04 -10.42
CA GLU A 30 12.56 14.28 -10.39
C GLU A 30 13.12 14.16 -8.97
N GLU A 31 12.41 14.70 -7.99
CA GLU A 31 12.84 14.59 -6.59
C GLU A 31 12.77 13.15 -6.10
N LEU A 32 11.75 12.40 -6.49
CA LEU A 32 11.68 10.97 -6.17
C LEU A 32 12.91 10.26 -6.72
N THR A 33 13.30 10.58 -7.96
CA THR A 33 14.45 9.97 -8.61
C THR A 33 15.78 10.30 -7.92
N SER A 34 15.93 11.52 -7.42
CA SER A 34 17.18 12.00 -6.82
C SER A 34 17.28 11.82 -5.32
N ASN A 35 16.17 11.56 -4.63
CA ASN A 35 16.15 11.49 -3.16
C ASN A 35 16.04 10.04 -2.68
N ARG A 36 17.21 9.42 -2.43
CA ARG A 36 17.24 8.01 -1.99
C ARG A 36 16.55 7.77 -0.67
N LEU A 37 16.61 8.74 0.24
CA LEU A 37 15.95 8.59 1.54
C LEU A 37 14.45 8.48 1.37
N LYS A 38 13.85 9.36 0.57
CA LYS A 38 12.41 9.30 0.30
C LYS A 38 12.03 8.06 -0.48
N GLN A 39 12.84 7.66 -1.46
CA GLN A 39 12.63 6.39 -2.17
C GLN A 39 12.53 5.22 -1.19
N SER A 40 13.52 5.10 -0.32
CA SER A 40 13.59 3.99 0.63
C SER A 40 12.42 4.01 1.60
N ALA A 41 12.06 5.18 2.10
CA ALA A 41 10.93 5.31 3.04
C ALA A 41 9.61 4.91 2.38
N ILE A 42 9.36 5.39 1.16
CA ILE A 42 8.13 5.10 0.43
C ILE A 42 8.05 3.62 0.06
N VAL A 43 9.13 3.07 -0.49
CA VAL A 43 9.18 1.66 -0.88
C VAL A 43 8.93 0.76 0.33
N ARG A 44 9.53 1.09 1.48
CA ARG A 44 9.32 0.34 2.72
C ARG A 44 7.85 0.31 3.12
N GLU A 45 7.16 1.45 3.03
CA GLU A 45 5.74 1.50 3.38
C GLU A 45 4.88 0.72 2.38
N ILE A 46 5.22 0.75 1.11
CA ILE A 46 4.51 -0.05 0.11
C ILE A 46 4.67 -1.54 0.41
N GLU A 47 5.86 -1.96 0.80
CA GLU A 47 6.11 -3.36 1.21
C GLU A 47 5.30 -3.73 2.45
N VAL A 48 5.19 -2.83 3.41
CA VAL A 48 4.37 -3.05 4.63
C VAL A 48 2.91 -3.25 4.24
N ILE A 49 2.38 -2.46 3.30
CA ILE A 49 1.01 -2.62 2.81
C ILE A 49 0.83 -4.03 2.22
N GLY A 50 1.76 -4.46 1.37
CA GLY A 50 1.69 -5.79 0.77
C GLY A 50 1.70 -6.91 1.80
N GLU A 51 2.53 -6.80 2.82
CA GLU A 51 2.58 -7.79 3.91
C GLU A 51 1.29 -7.79 4.72
N ALA A 52 0.74 -6.62 5.03
CA ALA A 52 -0.53 -6.53 5.75
C ALA A 52 -1.65 -7.19 4.97
N VAL A 53 -1.71 -6.95 3.66
CA VAL A 53 -2.72 -7.55 2.78
C VAL A 53 -2.64 -9.08 2.82
N LYS A 54 -1.43 -9.64 2.85
CA LYS A 54 -1.25 -11.10 2.94
C LYS A 54 -1.85 -11.69 4.22
N ASN A 55 -1.94 -10.90 5.27
CA ASN A 55 -2.46 -11.34 6.56
C ASN A 55 -3.96 -11.08 6.76
N ILE A 56 -4.60 -10.38 5.83
CA ILE A 56 -6.05 -10.19 5.84
C ILE A 56 -6.73 -11.53 5.55
N SER A 57 -7.82 -11.82 6.26
CA SER A 57 -8.54 -13.08 6.11
C SER A 57 -9.14 -13.24 4.72
N LYS A 58 -9.25 -14.48 4.29
CA LYS A 58 -9.90 -14.82 3.02
C LYS A 58 -11.36 -14.34 3.02
N ASN A 59 -12.04 -14.48 4.14
CA ASN A 59 -13.43 -14.07 4.29
C ASN A 59 -13.59 -12.57 3.99
N LEU A 60 -12.75 -11.73 4.58
CA LEU A 60 -12.82 -10.29 4.32
C LEU A 60 -12.50 -9.96 2.87
N LYS A 61 -11.50 -10.61 2.29
CA LYS A 61 -11.14 -10.40 0.89
C LYS A 61 -12.29 -10.75 -0.06
N GLU A 62 -13.02 -11.79 0.24
CA GLU A 62 -14.18 -12.19 -0.55
C GLU A 62 -15.33 -11.20 -0.43
N ARG A 63 -15.54 -10.64 0.78
CA ARG A 63 -16.59 -9.63 1.01
C ARG A 63 -16.31 -8.33 0.26
N TYR A 64 -15.05 -7.98 0.06
CA TYR A 64 -14.61 -6.74 -0.60
C TYR A 64 -13.81 -7.08 -1.85
N SER A 65 -14.39 -7.88 -2.72
CA SER A 65 -13.72 -8.41 -3.90
C SER A 65 -13.33 -7.36 -4.94
N GLU A 66 -13.88 -6.14 -4.85
CA GLU A 66 -13.50 -5.03 -5.72
C GLU A 66 -12.09 -4.50 -5.43
N VAL A 67 -11.55 -4.77 -4.24
CA VAL A 67 -10.16 -4.45 -3.92
C VAL A 67 -9.25 -5.46 -4.61
N LYS A 68 -8.21 -4.97 -5.27
CA LYS A 68 -7.25 -5.83 -5.99
C LYS A 68 -6.22 -6.42 -5.04
N TRP A 69 -6.68 -7.24 -4.10
CA TRP A 69 -5.87 -7.80 -3.03
C TRP A 69 -4.60 -8.50 -3.52
N LYS A 70 -4.74 -9.32 -4.55
CA LYS A 70 -3.62 -10.09 -5.08
C LYS A 70 -2.56 -9.20 -5.71
N ASP A 71 -2.99 -8.19 -6.45
CA ASP A 71 -2.07 -7.22 -7.06
C ASP A 71 -1.32 -6.44 -6.01
N ILE A 72 -2.02 -6.02 -4.95
CA ILE A 72 -1.41 -5.27 -3.85
C ILE A 72 -0.39 -6.14 -3.12
N ALA A 73 -0.74 -7.39 -2.84
CA ALA A 73 0.18 -8.32 -2.18
C ALA A 73 1.43 -8.57 -3.01
N GLY A 74 1.33 -8.52 -4.34
CA GLY A 74 2.45 -8.76 -5.26
C GLY A 74 3.19 -7.50 -5.69
N THR A 75 2.88 -6.34 -5.13
CA THR A 75 3.46 -5.06 -5.57
C THR A 75 4.99 -5.04 -5.46
N ARG A 76 5.56 -5.68 -4.42
CA ARG A 76 7.01 -5.73 -4.25
C ARG A 76 7.69 -6.33 -5.47
N ASP A 77 7.15 -7.42 -6.01
CA ASP A 77 7.74 -8.08 -7.17
C ASP A 77 7.69 -7.20 -8.42
N LYS A 78 6.71 -6.32 -8.51
CA LYS A 78 6.61 -5.37 -9.63
C LYS A 78 7.59 -4.21 -9.47
N MET A 79 7.79 -3.71 -8.25
CA MET A 79 8.65 -2.56 -7.97
C MET A 79 10.13 -2.89 -8.02
N ILE A 80 10.50 -4.04 -7.52
CA ILE A 80 11.90 -4.38 -7.28
C ILE A 80 12.40 -5.33 -8.35
N HIS A 81 13.35 -4.85 -9.15
CA HIS A 81 14.02 -5.64 -10.17
C HIS A 81 15.33 -6.16 -9.61
N HIS A 82 15.54 -7.45 -9.76
CA HIS A 82 16.58 -8.24 -9.11
C HIS A 82 17.97 -7.60 -9.14
N TYR A 83 18.40 -7.11 -10.30
CA TYR A 83 19.73 -6.50 -10.47
C TYR A 83 19.69 -5.00 -10.69
N PHE A 84 18.54 -4.43 -10.92
CA PHE A 84 18.39 -3.04 -11.35
C PHE A 84 17.77 -2.14 -10.29
N GLY A 85 17.46 -2.70 -9.12
CA GLY A 85 16.87 -1.94 -8.03
C GLY A 85 15.40 -1.66 -8.22
N VAL A 86 14.96 -0.49 -7.77
CA VAL A 86 13.57 -0.12 -7.73
C VAL A 86 13.14 0.55 -9.03
N ASP A 87 11.98 0.13 -9.56
CA ASP A 87 11.36 0.80 -10.71
C ASP A 87 10.58 2.02 -10.22
N LEU A 88 11.18 3.19 -10.35
CA LEU A 88 10.60 4.43 -9.85
C LEU A 88 9.37 4.88 -10.61
N ASN A 89 9.20 4.46 -11.87
CA ASN A 89 7.97 4.76 -12.62
C ASN A 89 6.78 4.03 -12.01
N ILE A 90 6.98 2.78 -11.62
CA ILE A 90 5.95 2.00 -10.94
C ILE A 90 5.63 2.62 -9.57
N VAL A 91 6.65 2.99 -8.80
CA VAL A 91 6.47 3.65 -7.49
C VAL A 91 5.68 4.95 -7.66
N TRP A 92 6.01 5.75 -8.66
CA TRP A 92 5.32 7.01 -8.94
C TRP A 92 3.84 6.79 -9.23
N ASP A 93 3.52 5.78 -10.05
CA ASP A 93 2.12 5.44 -10.36
C ASP A 93 1.37 4.93 -9.14
N ILE A 94 2.02 4.14 -8.29
CA ILE A 94 1.42 3.67 -7.04
C ILE A 94 1.03 4.86 -6.17
N ILE A 95 1.93 5.81 -5.98
CA ILE A 95 1.69 6.99 -5.15
C ILE A 95 0.52 7.81 -5.69
N ASN A 96 0.48 8.03 -6.98
CA ASN A 96 -0.44 9.01 -7.57
C ASN A 96 -1.78 8.43 -8.02
N LYS A 97 -1.86 7.12 -8.22
CA LYS A 97 -3.07 6.46 -8.72
C LYS A 97 -3.58 5.37 -7.78
N ASP A 98 -2.77 4.35 -7.59
CA ASP A 98 -3.22 3.12 -6.91
C ASP A 98 -3.57 3.36 -5.44
N LEU A 99 -2.74 4.12 -4.73
CA LEU A 99 -2.97 4.38 -3.30
C LEU A 99 -4.19 5.25 -3.04
N LYS A 100 -4.54 6.12 -3.97
CA LYS A 100 -5.74 6.96 -3.82
C LYS A 100 -7.01 6.11 -3.84
N VAL A 101 -7.05 5.14 -4.74
CA VAL A 101 -8.17 4.19 -4.83
C VAL A 101 -8.21 3.32 -3.59
N LEU A 102 -7.07 2.73 -3.24
CA LEU A 102 -6.97 1.84 -2.08
C LEU A 102 -7.35 2.55 -0.79
N LYS A 103 -6.94 3.78 -0.61
CA LYS A 103 -7.26 4.55 0.60
C LYS A 103 -8.75 4.65 0.82
N LYS A 104 -9.50 4.99 -0.23
CA LYS A 104 -10.97 5.09 -0.14
C LYS A 104 -11.59 3.75 0.24
N GLN A 105 -11.12 2.68 -0.37
CA GLN A 105 -11.60 1.33 -0.10
C GLN A 105 -11.31 0.91 1.34
N ILE A 106 -10.10 1.16 1.81
CA ILE A 106 -9.67 0.77 3.16
C ILE A 106 -10.42 1.57 4.24
N ILE A 107 -10.63 2.86 4.01
CA ILE A 107 -11.42 3.69 4.94
C ILE A 107 -12.83 3.12 5.08
N GLU A 108 -13.46 2.76 3.97
CA GLU A 108 -14.81 2.20 3.99
C GLU A 108 -14.85 0.85 4.69
N ILE A 109 -13.89 -0.02 4.40
CA ILE A 109 -13.78 -1.33 5.08
C ILE A 109 -13.62 -1.13 6.57
N LYS A 110 -12.75 -0.22 6.99
CA LYS A 110 -12.52 0.05 8.41
C LYS A 110 -13.81 0.47 9.12
N LYS A 111 -14.61 1.34 8.49
CA LYS A 111 -15.90 1.76 9.06
C LYS A 111 -16.83 0.57 9.28
N GLN A 112 -16.87 -0.35 8.33
CA GLN A 112 -17.82 -1.47 8.40
C GLN A 112 -17.39 -2.53 9.38
N ILE A 113 -16.10 -2.87 9.47
CA ILE A 113 -15.65 -3.94 10.36
C ILE A 113 -15.39 -3.46 11.78
N LYS A 114 -15.32 -2.17 12.01
CA LYS A 114 -15.08 -1.59 13.34
C LYS A 114 -16.31 -1.67 14.24
N ARG A 115 -17.45 -1.89 13.68
CA ARG A 115 -18.72 -1.96 14.43
C ARG A 115 -18.78 -3.14 15.38
#